data_e3780b329c1090e2afbc84beb0bf820a
#
_entry.id   e3780b329c1090e2afbc84beb0bf820a
#
_cell.length_a   1.000
_cell.length_b   1.000
_cell.length_c   1.000
_cell.angle_alpha   90.00
_cell.angle_beta   90.00
_cell.angle_gamma   90.00
#
_symmetry.space_group_name_H-M   'P 1'
#
loop_
_entity.id
_entity.type
_entity.pdbx_description
1 polymer ?
#
loop_
_entity_poly.entity_id
_entity_poly.type
_entity_poly.pdbx_seq_one_letter_code
_entity_poly.pdbx_strand_id
1 'polypeptide(L)'
;MQVSDFTFDLPEHLIAQYPAAERTASRLMHLDSETGTVNHYHFADLPSLVNRGDLMVFNNTRVIPARFHGKKASGGKLEVLLERVLDDYQALVQIRSSKSPKPGSTILLGSPNGLGQNETAVHVEGRAGAFFKLRFPSPGVLKIAEQLGEIPLPPYIARDAAVSQSSEDAARYQTVYAKHEGAVAAPTAGLHFDDKLLATLAEQD
;
A
#
# COMPACT_ATOMS: atom_id res chain seq x y z
N MET A 1 -6.10 -4.58 29.40
CA MET A 1 -5.80 -5.09 28.05
C MET A 1 -4.36 -4.72 27.75
N GLN A 2 -3.50 -5.71 27.47
CA GLN A 2 -2.07 -5.53 27.16
C GLN A 2 -1.84 -6.01 25.72
N VAL A 3 -0.74 -5.58 25.09
CA VAL A 3 -0.37 -6.04 23.73
C VAL A 3 -0.20 -7.55 23.68
N SER A 4 0.30 -8.16 24.76
CA SER A 4 0.44 -9.62 24.91
C SER A 4 -0.88 -10.38 24.79
N ASP A 5 -2.02 -9.75 25.10
CA ASP A 5 -3.35 -10.39 25.03
C ASP A 5 -3.76 -10.71 23.57
N PHE A 6 -3.05 -10.10 22.60
CA PHE A 6 -3.26 -10.28 21.15
C PHE A 6 -2.14 -11.09 20.49
N THR A 7 -1.19 -11.62 21.27
CA THR A 7 -0.10 -12.41 20.71
C THR A 7 -0.55 -13.87 20.54
N PHE A 8 -0.37 -14.41 19.34
CA PHE A 8 -0.61 -15.80 19.04
C PHE A 8 0.42 -16.32 18.03
N ASP A 9 0.59 -17.62 17.94
CA ASP A 9 1.43 -18.25 16.93
C ASP A 9 0.71 -18.26 15.59
N LEU A 10 1.25 -17.53 14.61
CA LEU A 10 0.73 -17.47 13.24
C LEU A 10 1.73 -18.18 12.29
N PRO A 11 1.44 -19.41 11.85
CA PRO A 11 2.29 -20.10 10.90
C PRO A 11 2.40 -19.37 9.56
N GLU A 12 3.59 -19.20 9.03
CA GLU A 12 3.85 -18.44 7.80
C GLU A 12 3.04 -18.95 6.60
N HIS A 13 2.80 -20.27 6.50
CA HIS A 13 2.04 -20.86 5.40
C HIS A 13 0.55 -20.49 5.40
N LEU A 14 0.03 -19.90 6.50
CA LEU A 14 -1.34 -19.39 6.57
C LEU A 14 -1.44 -17.93 6.08
N ILE A 15 -0.33 -17.27 5.80
CA ILE A 15 -0.29 -15.92 5.23
C ILE A 15 -0.33 -16.04 3.71
N ALA A 16 -1.47 -15.68 3.11
CA ALA A 16 -1.62 -15.68 1.66
C ALA A 16 -0.63 -14.72 1.00
N GLN A 17 0.09 -15.20 -0.01
CA GLN A 17 1.06 -14.40 -0.77
C GLN A 17 0.46 -13.82 -2.05
N TYR A 18 -0.67 -14.36 -2.51
CA TYR A 18 -1.41 -13.91 -3.68
C TYR A 18 -2.88 -13.72 -3.33
N PRO A 19 -3.59 -12.76 -3.96
CA PRO A 19 -5.01 -12.58 -3.74
C PRO A 19 -5.79 -13.77 -4.33
N ALA A 20 -7.01 -14.02 -3.82
CA ALA A 20 -7.94 -14.95 -4.44
C ALA A 20 -8.23 -14.52 -5.90
N ALA A 21 -8.56 -15.44 -6.81
CA ALA A 21 -8.82 -15.13 -8.21
C ALA A 21 -9.92 -14.06 -8.35
N GLU A 22 -11.00 -14.20 -7.62
CA GLU A 22 -12.07 -13.21 -7.52
C GLU A 22 -12.01 -12.47 -6.18
N ARG A 23 -12.30 -11.16 -6.16
CA ARG A 23 -12.26 -10.35 -4.94
C ARG A 23 -13.24 -10.85 -3.89
N THR A 24 -14.44 -11.22 -4.30
CA THR A 24 -15.53 -11.66 -3.44
C THR A 24 -15.42 -13.13 -2.99
N ALA A 25 -14.45 -13.89 -3.52
CA ALA A 25 -14.22 -15.28 -3.11
C ALA A 25 -13.50 -15.42 -1.75
N SER A 26 -13.06 -14.33 -1.15
CA SER A 26 -12.43 -14.34 0.17
C SER A 26 -13.41 -14.81 1.24
N ARG A 27 -12.88 -15.50 2.25
CA ARG A 27 -13.67 -15.89 3.43
C ARG A 27 -14.03 -14.66 4.25
N LEU A 28 -15.24 -14.66 4.80
CA LEU A 28 -15.74 -13.61 5.69
C LEU A 28 -16.11 -14.25 7.04
N MET A 29 -15.53 -13.74 8.11
CA MET A 29 -15.91 -14.08 9.48
C MET A 29 -16.86 -13.00 10.01
N HIS A 30 -18.04 -13.41 10.43
CA HIS A 30 -19.04 -12.56 11.09
C HIS A 30 -19.09 -12.90 12.58
N LEU A 31 -18.79 -11.90 13.40
CA LEU A 31 -18.96 -11.98 14.84
C LEU A 31 -20.26 -11.26 15.23
N ASP A 32 -21.22 -12.02 15.70
CA ASP A 32 -22.44 -11.47 16.28
C ASP A 32 -22.12 -10.89 17.66
N SER A 33 -22.28 -9.58 17.80
CA SER A 33 -21.94 -8.87 19.04
C SER A 33 -22.90 -9.11 20.19
N GLU A 34 -24.14 -9.55 19.93
CA GLU A 34 -25.13 -9.81 20.94
C GLU A 34 -24.97 -11.20 21.53
N THR A 35 -24.75 -12.21 20.71
CA THR A 35 -24.63 -13.61 21.12
C THR A 35 -23.17 -14.06 21.31
N GLY A 36 -22.19 -13.35 20.78
CA GLY A 36 -20.79 -13.77 20.70
C GLY A 36 -20.55 -14.92 19.72
N THR A 37 -21.54 -15.27 18.89
CA THR A 37 -21.42 -16.35 17.93
C THR A 37 -20.57 -15.96 16.75
N VAL A 38 -19.64 -16.86 16.35
CA VAL A 38 -18.80 -16.69 15.15
C VAL A 38 -19.38 -17.51 14.02
N ASN A 39 -19.72 -16.86 12.92
CA ASN A 39 -20.20 -17.48 11.70
C ASN A 39 -19.19 -17.28 10.56
N HIS A 40 -19.14 -18.22 9.62
CA HIS A 40 -18.23 -18.21 8.50
C HIS A 40 -19.01 -18.14 7.18
N TYR A 41 -18.67 -17.17 6.34
CA TYR A 41 -19.26 -16.86 5.04
C TYR A 41 -18.17 -16.69 4.00
N HIS A 42 -18.56 -16.43 2.75
CA HIS A 42 -17.72 -15.80 1.75
C HIS A 42 -18.08 -14.33 1.64
N PHE A 43 -17.16 -13.52 1.14
CA PHE A 43 -17.41 -12.08 1.02
C PHE A 43 -18.58 -11.78 0.06
N ALA A 44 -18.83 -12.66 -0.91
CA ALA A 44 -20.00 -12.62 -1.79
C ALA A 44 -21.36 -12.67 -1.03
N ASP A 45 -21.37 -13.20 0.20
CA ASP A 45 -22.58 -13.32 1.02
C ASP A 45 -22.88 -12.02 1.79
N LEU A 46 -22.02 -11.00 1.74
CA LEU A 46 -22.17 -9.73 2.45
C LEU A 46 -23.55 -9.09 2.29
N PRO A 47 -24.19 -9.10 1.09
CA PRO A 47 -25.54 -8.55 0.93
C PRO A 47 -26.60 -9.16 1.86
N SER A 48 -26.40 -10.40 2.31
CA SER A 48 -27.31 -11.06 3.27
C SER A 48 -27.10 -10.64 4.74
N LEU A 49 -26.01 -9.94 5.02
CA LEU A 49 -25.63 -9.51 6.37
C LEU A 49 -25.89 -8.02 6.61
N VAL A 50 -26.24 -7.26 5.58
CA VAL A 50 -26.59 -5.84 5.67
C VAL A 50 -28.08 -5.67 5.45
N ASN A 51 -28.66 -4.62 6.05
CA ASN A 51 -30.09 -4.35 5.99
C ASN A 51 -30.34 -3.05 5.21
N ARG A 52 -31.53 -2.94 4.66
CA ARG A 52 -32.01 -1.72 4.06
C ARG A 52 -31.91 -0.56 5.06
N GLY A 53 -31.29 0.53 4.64
CA GLY A 53 -31.07 1.72 5.47
C GLY A 53 -29.75 1.74 6.23
N ASP A 54 -28.93 0.68 6.14
CA ASP A 54 -27.57 0.69 6.69
C ASP A 54 -26.70 1.66 5.89
N LEU A 55 -25.87 2.45 6.58
CA LEU A 55 -24.93 3.37 5.94
C LEU A 55 -23.56 2.71 5.79
N MET A 56 -23.14 2.43 4.56
CA MET A 56 -21.81 1.95 4.25
C MET A 56 -20.86 3.11 3.92
N VAL A 57 -19.76 3.22 4.66
CA VAL A 57 -18.75 4.27 4.46
C VAL A 57 -17.48 3.66 3.85
N PHE A 58 -17.05 4.22 2.71
CA PHE A 58 -15.89 3.74 1.96
C PHE A 58 -14.76 4.78 1.94
N ASN A 59 -13.53 4.29 1.99
CA ASN A 59 -12.34 5.10 1.71
C ASN A 59 -11.99 4.95 0.22
N ASN A 60 -12.20 6.02 -0.56
CA ASN A 60 -11.97 6.04 -2.00
C ASN A 60 -10.57 6.54 -2.40
N THR A 61 -9.61 6.46 -1.47
CA THR A 61 -8.23 6.82 -1.77
C THR A 61 -7.63 5.88 -2.82
N ARG A 62 -6.76 6.45 -3.67
CA ARG A 62 -5.97 5.70 -4.67
C ARG A 62 -4.54 5.55 -4.19
N VAL A 63 -4.06 4.32 -4.15
CA VAL A 63 -2.66 4.00 -3.82
C VAL A 63 -1.77 4.46 -4.96
N ILE A 64 -0.70 5.18 -4.62
CA ILE A 64 0.34 5.60 -5.57
C ILE A 64 1.55 4.67 -5.49
N PRO A 65 2.38 4.56 -6.55
CA PRO A 65 3.64 3.82 -6.52
C PRO A 65 4.64 4.51 -5.59
N ALA A 66 4.53 4.26 -4.29
CA ALA A 66 5.18 5.04 -3.24
C ALA A 66 6.51 4.46 -2.76
N ARG A 67 6.90 3.26 -3.23
CA ARG A 67 8.15 2.60 -2.86
C ARG A 67 9.19 2.78 -3.97
N PHE A 68 10.38 3.24 -3.60
CA PHE A 68 11.50 3.39 -4.52
C PHE A 68 12.70 2.61 -4.00
N HIS A 69 13.45 2.06 -4.93
CA HIS A 69 14.79 1.58 -4.69
C HIS A 69 15.80 2.66 -5.09
N GLY A 70 16.97 2.66 -4.45
CA GLY A 70 17.96 3.67 -4.77
C GLY A 70 19.31 3.42 -4.14
N LYS A 71 20.20 4.36 -4.33
CA LYS A 71 21.54 4.35 -3.73
C LYS A 71 21.98 5.75 -3.29
N LYS A 72 22.85 5.78 -2.32
CA LYS A 72 23.58 7.00 -1.93
C LYS A 72 24.70 7.29 -2.94
N ALA A 73 25.17 8.51 -2.99
CA ALA A 73 26.37 8.86 -3.79
C ALA A 73 27.58 7.96 -3.49
N SER A 74 27.68 7.42 -2.26
CA SER A 74 28.70 6.44 -1.86
C SER A 74 28.45 5.01 -2.33
N GLY A 75 27.40 4.74 -3.12
CA GLY A 75 27.03 3.43 -3.64
C GLY A 75 26.17 2.57 -2.69
N GLY A 76 25.99 2.98 -1.43
CA GLY A 76 25.18 2.22 -0.47
C GLY A 76 23.70 2.17 -0.86
N LYS A 77 23.12 0.98 -0.98
CA LYS A 77 21.71 0.76 -1.31
C LYS A 77 20.78 1.34 -0.26
N LEU A 78 19.61 1.80 -0.69
CA LEU A 78 18.53 2.28 0.16
C LEU A 78 17.17 1.98 -0.47
N GLU A 79 16.17 1.97 0.38
CA GLU A 79 14.76 1.94 0.01
C GLU A 79 14.09 3.19 0.56
N VAL A 80 13.26 3.83 -0.25
CA VAL A 80 12.49 5.02 0.13
C VAL A 80 11.01 4.68 0.02
N LEU A 81 10.26 4.96 1.08
CA LEU A 81 8.81 4.87 1.08
C LEU A 81 8.24 6.28 1.27
N LEU A 82 7.46 6.75 0.32
CA LEU A 82 6.68 7.98 0.50
C LEU A 82 5.73 7.81 1.67
N GLU A 83 5.66 8.82 2.52
CA GLU A 83 4.69 8.91 3.61
C GLU A 83 3.62 9.95 3.28
N ARG A 84 4.06 11.11 2.79
CA ARG A 84 3.18 12.23 2.46
C ARG A 84 3.81 13.14 1.41
N VAL A 85 3.07 13.48 0.38
CA VAL A 85 3.40 14.55 -0.55
C VAL A 85 3.06 15.89 0.11
N LEU A 86 4.01 16.82 0.16
CA LEU A 86 3.83 18.14 0.78
C LEU A 86 3.44 19.19 -0.27
N ASP A 87 4.10 19.14 -1.41
CA ASP A 87 3.84 19.94 -2.60
C ASP A 87 4.35 19.19 -3.85
N ASP A 88 4.32 19.80 -5.02
CA ASP A 88 4.72 19.17 -6.28
C ASP A 88 6.15 18.61 -6.26
N TYR A 89 7.03 19.17 -5.44
CA TYR A 89 8.47 18.84 -5.41
C TYR A 89 8.97 18.35 -4.06
N GLN A 90 8.16 18.36 -3.01
CA GLN A 90 8.57 17.96 -1.66
C GLN A 90 7.72 16.84 -1.10
N ALA A 91 8.36 15.90 -0.44
CA ALA A 91 7.68 14.82 0.26
C ALA A 91 8.35 14.46 1.58
N LEU A 92 7.56 13.95 2.51
CA LEU A 92 8.02 13.22 3.67
C LEU A 92 8.14 11.75 3.29
N VAL A 93 9.26 11.14 3.68
CA VAL A 93 9.55 9.75 3.36
C VAL A 93 10.18 9.00 4.53
N GLN A 94 10.00 7.70 4.55
CA GLN A 94 10.82 6.78 5.33
C GLN A 94 12.01 6.33 4.47
N ILE A 95 13.20 6.20 5.07
CA ILE A 95 14.38 5.68 4.35
C ILE A 95 14.97 4.52 5.15
N ARG A 96 15.00 3.35 4.52
CA ARG A 96 15.67 2.17 5.02
C ARG A 96 17.04 2.05 4.37
N SER A 97 18.10 2.05 5.18
CA SER A 97 19.48 1.92 4.73
C SER A 97 20.40 1.55 5.88
N SER A 98 21.57 0.98 5.62
CA SER A 98 22.56 0.62 6.65
C SER A 98 23.04 1.82 7.47
N LYS A 99 23.18 2.99 6.81
CA LYS A 99 23.47 4.29 7.46
C LYS A 99 22.55 5.33 6.83
N SER A 100 21.87 6.10 7.65
CA SER A 100 20.96 7.17 7.19
C SER A 100 21.70 8.20 6.33
N PRO A 101 21.08 8.68 5.24
CA PRO A 101 21.65 9.79 4.48
C PRO A 101 21.66 11.06 5.34
N LYS A 102 22.66 11.92 5.14
CA LYS A 102 22.79 13.19 5.86
C LYS A 102 21.97 14.28 5.17
N PRO A 103 21.45 15.27 5.93
CA PRO A 103 20.92 16.50 5.34
C PRO A 103 21.95 17.14 4.39
N GLY A 104 21.50 17.68 3.28
CA GLY A 104 22.34 18.24 2.22
C GLY A 104 22.92 17.22 1.23
N SER A 105 22.71 15.91 1.47
CA SER A 105 23.17 14.88 0.53
C SER A 105 22.17 14.62 -0.59
N THR A 106 22.66 14.01 -1.67
CA THR A 106 21.84 13.53 -2.78
C THR A 106 21.76 12.02 -2.74
N ILE A 107 20.59 11.48 -3.02
CA ILE A 107 20.33 10.07 -3.26
C ILE A 107 19.85 9.89 -4.71
N LEU A 108 20.13 8.73 -5.29
CA LEU A 108 19.70 8.38 -6.64
C LEU A 108 18.58 7.36 -6.52
N LEU A 109 17.39 7.68 -7.00
CA LEU A 109 16.25 6.77 -7.07
C LEU A 109 16.20 6.15 -8.46
N GLY A 110 15.88 4.85 -8.52
CA GLY A 110 15.75 4.10 -9.76
C GLY A 110 14.83 2.90 -9.57
N SER A 111 14.53 2.20 -10.65
CA SER A 111 13.82 0.93 -10.59
C SER A 111 14.72 -0.17 -10.00
N PRO A 112 14.18 -1.17 -9.26
CA PRO A 112 14.96 -2.29 -8.70
C PRO A 112 15.79 -3.04 -9.74
N ASN A 113 15.24 -3.19 -10.95
CA ASN A 113 15.87 -3.90 -12.07
C ASN A 113 16.71 -3.01 -12.97
N GLY A 114 16.73 -1.70 -12.74
CA GLY A 114 17.38 -0.70 -13.60
C GLY A 114 18.31 0.24 -12.87
N LEU A 115 18.88 -0.16 -11.74
CA LEU A 115 19.90 0.61 -11.04
C LEU A 115 21.07 0.87 -12.00
N GLY A 116 21.17 2.11 -12.47
CA GLY A 116 22.15 2.55 -13.49
C GLY A 116 21.53 3.04 -14.80
N GLN A 117 20.25 2.75 -15.05
CA GLN A 117 19.49 3.32 -16.17
C GLN A 117 18.29 4.10 -15.63
N ASN A 118 18.12 5.34 -16.06
CA ASN A 118 17.03 6.24 -15.64
C ASN A 118 16.98 6.53 -14.13
N GLU A 119 18.13 6.84 -13.53
CA GLU A 119 18.18 7.27 -12.13
C GLU A 119 17.78 8.74 -11.99
N THR A 120 16.99 9.04 -10.97
CA THR A 120 16.61 10.42 -10.62
C THR A 120 17.32 10.86 -9.35
N ALA A 121 18.05 11.98 -9.42
CA ALA A 121 18.70 12.57 -8.27
C ALA A 121 17.70 13.34 -7.42
N VAL A 122 17.61 12.98 -6.14
CA VAL A 122 16.71 13.58 -5.15
C VAL A 122 17.54 14.10 -3.97
N HIS A 123 17.21 15.29 -3.52
CA HIS A 123 17.97 15.99 -2.47
C HIS A 123 17.36 15.75 -1.08
N VAL A 124 18.19 15.42 -0.11
CA VAL A 124 17.80 15.25 1.29
C VAL A 124 17.87 16.62 1.99
N GLU A 125 16.72 17.27 2.20
CA GLU A 125 16.68 18.58 2.86
C GLU A 125 16.92 18.49 4.37
N GLY A 126 16.42 17.40 5.00
CA GLY A 126 16.54 17.27 6.44
C GLY A 126 15.64 16.19 7.00
N ARG A 127 15.31 16.35 8.28
CA ARG A 127 14.33 15.51 8.99
C ARG A 127 13.15 16.32 9.48
N ALA A 128 11.98 15.65 9.51
CA ALA A 128 10.76 16.10 10.15
C ALA A 128 10.28 14.97 11.07
N GLY A 129 10.68 15.02 12.36
CA GLY A 129 10.47 13.94 13.30
C GLY A 129 11.18 12.65 12.86
N ALA A 130 10.43 11.57 12.74
CA ALA A 130 10.94 10.26 12.31
C ALA A 130 11.23 10.19 10.80
N PHE A 131 10.64 11.09 10.00
CA PHE A 131 10.71 11.08 8.54
C PHE A 131 11.88 11.92 8.02
N PHE A 132 12.24 11.67 6.76
CA PHE A 132 13.11 12.54 5.99
C PHE A 132 12.25 13.45 5.10
N LYS A 133 12.71 14.68 4.90
CA LYS A 133 12.15 15.59 3.91
C LYS A 133 13.03 15.54 2.67
N LEU A 134 12.46 15.15 1.54
CA LEU A 134 13.13 15.08 0.26
C LEU A 134 12.59 16.13 -0.70
N ARG A 135 13.50 16.67 -1.54
CA ARG A 135 13.17 17.52 -2.67
C ARG A 135 13.44 16.77 -3.96
N PHE A 136 12.40 16.63 -4.75
CA PHE A 136 12.41 15.99 -6.06
C PHE A 136 12.64 17.02 -7.18
N PRO A 137 13.28 16.65 -8.30
CA PRO A 137 13.38 17.50 -9.48
C PRO A 137 12.05 17.51 -10.26
N SER A 138 11.98 18.31 -11.35
CA SER A 138 10.96 18.17 -12.38
C SER A 138 11.00 16.76 -12.97
N PRO A 139 9.83 16.11 -13.22
CA PRO A 139 8.48 16.68 -13.26
C PRO A 139 7.72 16.62 -11.92
N GLY A 140 8.38 16.37 -10.79
CA GLY A 140 7.79 16.39 -9.46
C GLY A 140 7.52 15.01 -8.87
N VAL A 141 7.08 14.99 -7.59
CA VAL A 141 6.98 13.79 -6.75
C VAL A 141 6.10 12.71 -7.40
N LEU A 142 4.86 13.06 -7.78
CA LEU A 142 3.89 12.08 -8.28
C LEU A 142 4.30 11.51 -9.63
N LYS A 143 4.82 12.35 -10.54
CA LYS A 143 5.27 11.89 -11.85
C LYS A 143 6.52 10.99 -11.77
N ILE A 144 7.43 11.30 -10.85
CA ILE A 144 8.58 10.44 -10.59
C ILE A 144 8.14 9.13 -9.93
N ALA A 145 7.13 9.18 -9.05
CA ALA A 145 6.52 7.98 -8.47
C ALA A 145 5.92 7.07 -9.55
N GLU A 146 5.15 7.61 -10.48
CA GLU A 146 4.58 6.85 -11.62
C GLU A 146 5.66 6.18 -12.47
N GLN A 147 6.83 6.83 -12.65
CA GLN A 147 7.89 6.35 -13.54
C GLN A 147 8.83 5.33 -12.88
N LEU A 148 9.14 5.51 -11.60
CA LEU A 148 10.20 4.77 -10.91
C LEU A 148 9.70 4.01 -9.68
N GLY A 149 8.51 4.34 -9.19
CA GLY A 149 7.97 3.77 -7.97
C GLY A 149 7.30 2.42 -8.19
N GLU A 150 7.16 1.70 -7.10
CA GLU A 150 6.40 0.46 -7.00
C GLU A 150 5.27 0.62 -5.99
N ILE A 151 4.19 -0.15 -6.15
CA ILE A 151 3.11 -0.22 -5.17
C ILE A 151 3.65 -0.78 -3.85
N PRO A 152 3.47 -0.09 -2.72
CA PRO A 152 4.04 -0.51 -1.45
C PRO A 152 3.22 -1.64 -0.81
N LEU A 153 3.37 -2.86 -1.31
CA LEU A 153 2.74 -4.03 -0.69
C LEU A 153 3.13 -4.16 0.78
N PRO A 154 2.23 -4.64 1.64
CA PRO A 154 2.54 -4.94 3.04
C PRO A 154 3.75 -5.87 3.18
N PRO A 155 4.57 -5.72 4.24
CA PRO A 155 5.84 -6.46 4.38
C PRO A 155 5.69 -7.98 4.55
N TYR A 156 4.50 -8.46 4.90
CA TYR A 156 4.22 -9.89 5.00
C TYR A 156 3.90 -10.54 3.65
N ILE A 157 3.71 -9.76 2.59
CA ILE A 157 3.60 -10.25 1.21
C ILE A 157 5.00 -10.22 0.60
N ALA A 158 5.61 -11.39 0.50
CA ALA A 158 6.94 -11.52 -0.09
C ALA A 158 6.85 -11.47 -1.63
N ARG A 159 7.77 -10.73 -2.24
CA ARG A 159 8.04 -10.76 -3.67
C ARG A 159 9.53 -10.91 -3.89
N ASP A 160 9.93 -11.77 -4.80
CA ASP A 160 11.33 -11.87 -5.18
C ASP A 160 11.82 -10.54 -5.75
N ALA A 161 12.92 -10.03 -5.22
CA ALA A 161 13.52 -8.77 -5.67
C ALA A 161 13.94 -8.80 -7.17
N ALA A 162 14.04 -9.99 -7.76
CA ALA A 162 14.36 -10.19 -9.17
C ALA A 162 13.11 -10.11 -10.08
N VAL A 163 11.91 -10.21 -9.50
CA VAL A 163 10.66 -10.11 -10.24
C VAL A 163 10.10 -8.72 -9.95
N SER A 164 10.05 -7.86 -10.95
CA SER A 164 9.34 -6.59 -10.84
C SER A 164 7.90 -6.87 -10.41
N GLN A 165 7.30 -5.97 -9.62
CA GLN A 165 5.89 -6.08 -9.28
C GLN A 165 5.08 -6.38 -10.53
N SER A 166 4.26 -7.43 -10.45
CA SER A 166 3.40 -7.77 -11.56
C SER A 166 2.36 -6.67 -11.76
N SER A 167 1.93 -6.46 -13.00
CA SER A 167 0.77 -5.60 -13.29
C SER A 167 -0.47 -6.02 -12.48
N GLU A 168 -0.51 -7.29 -12.07
CA GLU A 168 -1.53 -7.84 -11.19
C GLU A 168 -1.45 -7.23 -9.77
N ASP A 169 -0.28 -7.12 -9.16
CA ASP A 169 -0.13 -6.50 -7.83
C ASP A 169 -0.67 -5.07 -7.85
N ALA A 170 -0.32 -4.29 -8.88
CA ALA A 170 -0.78 -2.92 -9.03
C ALA A 170 -2.32 -2.84 -9.18
N ALA A 171 -2.92 -3.75 -9.93
CA ALA A 171 -4.37 -3.80 -10.13
C ALA A 171 -5.11 -4.33 -8.90
N ARG A 172 -4.53 -5.31 -8.19
CA ARG A 172 -5.19 -5.99 -7.07
C ARG A 172 -5.03 -5.26 -5.75
N TYR A 173 -3.92 -4.55 -5.53
CA TYR A 173 -3.72 -3.72 -4.33
C TYR A 173 -4.33 -2.32 -4.50
N GLN A 174 -5.50 -2.26 -5.15
CA GLN A 174 -6.31 -1.08 -5.38
C GLN A 174 -7.79 -1.43 -5.29
N THR A 175 -8.61 -0.56 -4.68
CA THR A 175 -10.07 -0.74 -4.69
C THR A 175 -10.64 -0.38 -6.06
N VAL A 176 -11.76 -1.01 -6.45
CA VAL A 176 -12.42 -0.72 -7.73
C VAL A 176 -13.00 0.71 -7.80
N TYR A 177 -13.25 1.31 -6.66
CA TYR A 177 -13.79 2.67 -6.51
C TYR A 177 -12.73 3.72 -6.15
N ALA A 178 -11.43 3.40 -6.25
CA ALA A 178 -10.34 4.32 -5.93
C ALA A 178 -10.35 5.53 -6.87
N LYS A 179 -10.34 6.75 -6.29
CA LYS A 179 -10.49 8.00 -7.03
C LYS A 179 -9.39 9.02 -6.72
N HIS A 180 -9.12 9.29 -5.43
CA HIS A 180 -8.25 10.38 -4.99
C HIS A 180 -6.85 9.84 -4.67
N GLU A 181 -5.85 10.28 -5.44
CA GLU A 181 -4.46 9.88 -5.27
C GLU A 181 -3.85 10.42 -3.98
N GLY A 182 -2.87 9.67 -3.42
CA GLY A 182 -2.07 10.13 -2.29
C GLY A 182 -1.91 9.12 -1.16
N ALA A 183 -2.59 7.97 -1.23
CA ALA A 183 -2.40 6.91 -0.25
C ALA A 183 -1.16 6.07 -0.56
N VAL A 184 -0.46 5.66 0.49
CA VAL A 184 0.66 4.71 0.44
C VAL A 184 0.26 3.31 0.89
N ALA A 185 -1.00 3.13 1.30
CA ALA A 185 -1.59 1.84 1.66
C ALA A 185 -3.03 1.77 1.20
N ALA A 186 -3.45 0.60 0.69
CA ALA A 186 -4.83 0.37 0.30
C ALA A 186 -5.74 0.21 1.54
N PRO A 187 -7.00 0.66 1.48
CA PRO A 187 -8.01 0.29 2.46
C PRO A 187 -8.35 -1.19 2.28
N THR A 188 -7.64 -2.05 3.02
CA THR A 188 -7.59 -3.51 2.77
C THR A 188 -8.96 -4.19 2.81
N ALA A 189 -9.88 -3.76 3.67
CA ALA A 189 -11.25 -4.26 3.68
C ALA A 189 -11.98 -3.97 2.34
N GLY A 190 -11.67 -2.83 1.72
CA GLY A 190 -12.23 -2.43 0.43
C GLY A 190 -11.76 -3.27 -0.76
N LEU A 191 -10.63 -3.98 -0.63
CA LEU A 191 -10.09 -4.82 -1.70
C LEU A 191 -10.96 -6.04 -2.04
N HIS A 192 -11.88 -6.41 -1.15
CA HIS A 192 -12.79 -7.53 -1.36
C HIS A 192 -14.03 -7.18 -2.20
N PHE A 193 -14.32 -5.89 -2.41
CA PHE A 193 -15.42 -5.45 -3.24
C PHE A 193 -15.05 -5.49 -4.73
N ASP A 194 -16.00 -5.92 -5.55
CA ASP A 194 -16.02 -5.75 -6.99
C ASP A 194 -17.24 -4.92 -7.41
N ASP A 195 -17.28 -4.51 -8.67
CA ASP A 195 -18.37 -3.67 -9.20
C ASP A 195 -19.73 -4.39 -9.13
N LYS A 196 -19.75 -5.70 -9.31
CA LYS A 196 -20.98 -6.53 -9.24
C LYS A 196 -21.57 -6.51 -7.82
N LEU A 197 -20.74 -6.73 -6.80
CA LEU A 197 -21.19 -6.71 -5.41
C LEU A 197 -21.69 -5.31 -5.02
N LEU A 198 -20.98 -4.24 -5.44
CA LEU A 198 -21.43 -2.86 -5.20
C LEU A 198 -22.78 -2.58 -5.85
N ALA A 199 -23.01 -3.05 -7.08
CA ALA A 199 -24.31 -2.92 -7.76
C ALA A 199 -25.40 -3.68 -7.01
N THR A 200 -25.14 -4.92 -6.58
CA THR A 200 -26.09 -5.72 -5.80
C THR A 200 -26.50 -5.03 -4.48
N LEU A 201 -25.52 -4.44 -3.78
CA LEU A 201 -25.80 -3.69 -2.54
C LEU A 201 -26.64 -2.44 -2.81
N ALA A 202 -26.37 -1.72 -3.90
CA ALA A 202 -27.13 -0.54 -4.28
C ALA A 202 -28.59 -0.86 -4.71
N GLU A 203 -28.87 -2.07 -5.17
CA GLU A 203 -30.21 -2.53 -5.53
C GLU A 203 -31.07 -2.91 -4.31
N GLN A 204 -30.46 -3.05 -3.13
CA GLN A 204 -31.15 -3.39 -1.86
C GLN A 204 -31.71 -2.18 -1.12
N ASP A 205 -31.53 -0.98 -1.63
CA ASP A 205 -32.01 0.32 -1.07
C ASP A 205 -33.54 0.40 -0.86
#